data_aa32d4fa8bc8859d74a9c4bb68602f74
#
_entry.id   aa32d4fa8bc8859d74a9c4bb68602f74
#
_cell.length_a   1.000
_cell.length_b   1.000
_cell.length_c   1.000
_cell.angle_alpha   90.00
_cell.angle_beta   90.00
_cell.angle_gamma   90.00
#
_symmetry.space_group_name_H-M   'P 1'
#
loop_
_entity.id
_entity.type
_entity.pdbx_description
1 polymer ?
#
loop_
_entity_poly.entity_id
_entity_poly.type
_entity_poly.pdbx_seq_one_letter_code
_entity_poly.pdbx_strand_id
1 'polypeptide(L)'
;MITIADQFGIKEALKQLGIEAINEGTSTGESNFANGKIIESYSPADGALIGKVKTSSKEDYEKAMQKASEAFLEWRMVPAPKRGDIVRQMGDELRKFKEPLGKLVSYEMGKSLQEGYGEVQEMIDICDFAVGLSRQLYGLTMHSERPLHRMYEQYHPIGTVGIISAFNFPVAVWSWNAMIAWVCGDVAIWKPSSKVPLCGIACQNIIKTVLKRNNVPEGVSCLVTGNESGDFINNDKRISLVSFTGSTRIGRHVSKTVAERFGNTILELGGNNAIIVSEHADINMVLVGAVFGAVGTAGQRCTSTRRLIIHESVYEKTISVLKNAYGQLQIGNPLDENNHVGPLIDKAAVKDYLDAIEAAKKEGGKIIVEGGLVEGEGYESGCYVRPCIIEAENHLEIVQTETFAPILYVMKYSTIEEAIAMQNGVPQGLSSSIFTNNMREMELFLSQSGSDCGIANVNIGTSGAEIGGAFGGEKETGGGRESGSDAWKAYMRRQTNTINYGTQLPMAQGIKFDL
;
A
#
# COMPACT_ATOMS: atom_id res chain seq x y z
N MET A 1 -3.17 -37.74 2.88
CA MET A 1 -3.71 -36.63 3.67
C MET A 1 -4.26 -35.59 2.68
N ILE A 2 -5.43 -35.03 2.94
CA ILE A 2 -5.97 -33.90 2.16
C ILE A 2 -5.12 -32.69 2.49
N THR A 3 -4.55 -32.02 1.48
CA THR A 3 -3.75 -30.80 1.69
C THR A 3 -4.64 -29.61 1.99
N ILE A 4 -4.12 -28.52 2.59
CA ILE A 4 -4.82 -27.25 2.75
C ILE A 4 -5.34 -26.75 1.39
N ALA A 5 -4.50 -26.85 0.35
CA ALA A 5 -4.87 -26.45 -1.01
C ALA A 5 -6.10 -27.20 -1.56
N ASP A 6 -6.26 -28.49 -1.23
CA ASP A 6 -7.42 -29.28 -1.63
C ASP A 6 -8.67 -28.93 -0.80
N GLN A 7 -8.49 -28.78 0.51
CA GLN A 7 -9.60 -28.53 1.45
C GLN A 7 -10.29 -27.18 1.20
N PHE A 8 -9.53 -26.14 0.87
CA PHE A 8 -10.04 -24.77 0.70
C PHE A 8 -10.21 -24.33 -0.77
N GLY A 9 -10.08 -25.26 -1.72
CA GLY A 9 -10.33 -25.01 -3.14
C GLY A 9 -9.26 -24.12 -3.81
N ILE A 10 -8.03 -24.12 -3.31
CA ILE A 10 -6.93 -23.32 -3.88
C ILE A 10 -6.58 -23.79 -5.28
N LYS A 11 -6.54 -25.11 -5.54
CA LYS A 11 -6.24 -25.64 -6.87
C LYS A 11 -7.22 -25.15 -7.94
N GLU A 12 -8.50 -25.07 -7.58
CA GLU A 12 -9.52 -24.54 -8.48
C GLU A 12 -9.37 -23.03 -8.68
N ALA A 13 -9.07 -22.30 -7.61
CA ALA A 13 -8.79 -20.87 -7.69
C ALA A 13 -7.59 -20.57 -8.61
N LEU A 14 -6.48 -21.29 -8.46
CA LEU A 14 -5.30 -21.15 -9.34
C LEU A 14 -5.65 -21.42 -10.80
N LYS A 15 -6.42 -22.45 -11.08
CA LYS A 15 -6.89 -22.78 -12.44
C LYS A 15 -7.74 -21.66 -13.03
N GLN A 16 -8.71 -21.13 -12.26
CA GLN A 16 -9.56 -20.01 -12.71
C GLN A 16 -8.75 -18.74 -13.00
N LEU A 17 -7.69 -18.50 -12.21
CA LEU A 17 -6.78 -17.36 -12.38
C LEU A 17 -5.73 -17.56 -13.47
N GLY A 18 -5.71 -18.74 -14.13
CA GLY A 18 -4.73 -19.06 -15.16
C GLY A 18 -3.30 -19.19 -14.62
N ILE A 19 -3.16 -19.63 -13.36
CA ILE A 19 -1.86 -19.90 -12.73
C ILE A 19 -1.47 -21.35 -13.01
N GLU A 20 -0.29 -21.53 -13.57
CA GLU A 20 0.29 -22.82 -13.93
C GLU A 20 1.42 -23.23 -12.96
N ALA A 21 1.94 -24.45 -13.10
CA ALA A 21 3.07 -24.91 -12.31
C ALA A 21 4.33 -24.06 -12.52
N ILE A 22 4.54 -23.56 -13.74
CA ILE A 22 5.60 -22.61 -14.10
C ILE A 22 4.95 -21.48 -14.91
N ASN A 23 5.14 -20.26 -14.48
CA ASN A 23 4.52 -19.07 -15.05
C ASN A 23 5.57 -18.14 -15.64
N GLU A 24 5.24 -17.49 -16.76
CA GLU A 24 6.07 -16.44 -17.34
C GLU A 24 5.89 -15.14 -16.53
N GLY A 25 6.98 -14.56 -16.05
CA GLY A 25 6.97 -13.42 -15.13
C GLY A 25 7.06 -12.06 -15.80
N THR A 26 7.00 -11.99 -17.12
CA THR A 26 6.91 -10.75 -17.89
C THR A 26 5.63 -10.76 -18.72
N SER A 27 4.89 -9.66 -18.72
CA SER A 27 3.73 -9.46 -19.58
C SER A 27 3.69 -8.04 -20.14
N THR A 28 3.22 -7.91 -21.35
CA THR A 28 2.96 -6.61 -22.01
C THR A 28 1.45 -6.31 -22.13
N GLY A 29 0.62 -7.09 -21.42
CA GLY A 29 -0.84 -7.03 -21.49
C GLY A 29 -1.43 -7.96 -22.54
N GLU A 30 -0.72 -8.27 -23.60
CA GLU A 30 -1.11 -9.24 -24.62
C GLU A 30 -0.20 -10.48 -24.60
N SER A 31 1.10 -10.28 -24.62
CA SER A 31 2.12 -11.33 -24.66
C SER A 31 2.69 -11.61 -23.27
N ASN A 32 2.94 -12.89 -22.96
CA ASN A 32 3.66 -13.32 -21.78
C ASN A 32 4.96 -14.03 -22.19
N PHE A 33 6.06 -13.72 -21.52
CA PHE A 33 7.38 -14.30 -21.79
C PHE A 33 8.30 -14.06 -20.59
N ALA A 34 9.38 -14.81 -20.45
CA ALA A 34 10.45 -14.53 -19.50
C ALA A 34 11.70 -15.35 -19.81
N ASN A 35 12.89 -14.80 -19.51
CA ASN A 35 14.18 -15.45 -19.72
C ASN A 35 15.11 -15.37 -18.50
N GLY A 36 14.60 -14.88 -17.36
CA GLY A 36 15.34 -14.79 -16.11
C GLY A 36 15.37 -16.10 -15.31
N LYS A 37 15.79 -15.99 -14.07
CA LYS A 37 15.86 -17.12 -13.13
C LYS A 37 14.46 -17.57 -12.69
N ILE A 38 14.33 -18.81 -12.27
CA ILE A 38 13.11 -19.30 -11.65
C ILE A 38 13.13 -18.95 -10.16
N ILE A 39 12.05 -18.35 -9.68
CA ILE A 39 11.74 -18.19 -8.26
C ILE A 39 10.55 -19.08 -7.92
N GLU A 40 10.49 -19.51 -6.67
CA GLU A 40 9.45 -20.39 -6.13
C GLU A 40 8.59 -19.59 -5.16
N SER A 41 7.26 -19.73 -5.29
CA SER A 41 6.30 -19.15 -4.35
C SER A 41 5.77 -20.23 -3.41
N TYR A 42 5.93 -20.02 -2.12
CA TYR A 42 5.50 -20.93 -1.06
C TYR A 42 4.42 -20.28 -0.21
N SER A 43 3.45 -21.08 0.22
CA SER A 43 2.47 -20.64 1.19
C SER A 43 3.06 -20.58 2.59
N PRO A 44 2.95 -19.46 3.32
CA PRO A 44 3.34 -19.40 4.72
C PRO A 44 2.36 -20.17 5.63
N ALA A 45 1.19 -20.56 5.11
CA ALA A 45 0.19 -21.31 5.90
C ALA A 45 0.63 -22.75 6.19
N ASP A 46 1.20 -23.44 5.19
CA ASP A 46 1.59 -24.86 5.30
C ASP A 46 3.00 -25.15 4.77
N GLY A 47 3.68 -24.15 4.23
CA GLY A 47 5.00 -24.32 3.61
C GLY A 47 4.97 -24.99 2.24
N ALA A 48 3.79 -25.21 1.65
CA ALA A 48 3.66 -25.87 0.36
C ALA A 48 4.08 -24.96 -0.80
N LEU A 49 4.71 -25.56 -1.82
CA LEU A 49 4.99 -24.87 -3.09
C LEU A 49 3.67 -24.63 -3.82
N ILE A 50 3.35 -23.36 -4.09
CA ILE A 50 2.16 -22.95 -4.84
C ILE A 50 2.44 -23.02 -6.36
N GLY A 51 3.56 -22.47 -6.77
CA GLY A 51 3.99 -22.43 -8.17
C GLY A 51 5.36 -21.79 -8.33
N LYS A 52 5.84 -21.78 -9.56
CA LYS A 52 7.14 -21.21 -9.94
C LYS A 52 6.93 -20.07 -10.93
N VAL A 53 7.80 -19.07 -10.87
CA VAL A 53 7.79 -17.94 -11.78
C VAL A 53 9.17 -17.79 -12.40
N LYS A 54 9.24 -17.78 -13.71
CA LYS A 54 10.43 -17.42 -14.46
C LYS A 54 10.50 -15.90 -14.52
N THR A 55 11.51 -15.30 -13.92
CA THR A 55 11.58 -13.85 -13.76
C THR A 55 11.97 -13.14 -15.05
N SER A 56 11.77 -11.84 -15.09
CA SER A 56 12.18 -10.99 -16.22
C SER A 56 13.70 -10.84 -16.26
N SER A 57 14.30 -11.09 -17.43
CA SER A 57 15.67 -10.66 -17.72
C SER A 57 15.71 -9.17 -18.05
N LYS A 58 16.92 -8.61 -18.23
CA LYS A 58 17.07 -7.23 -18.68
C LYS A 58 16.49 -7.02 -20.09
N GLU A 59 16.64 -7.99 -20.96
CA GLU A 59 16.11 -7.98 -22.33
C GLU A 59 14.57 -8.05 -22.31
N ASP A 60 13.98 -8.83 -21.41
CA ASP A 60 12.53 -8.90 -21.22
C ASP A 60 12.00 -7.56 -20.71
N TYR A 61 12.68 -6.95 -19.74
CA TYR A 61 12.35 -5.62 -19.26
C TYR A 61 12.40 -4.58 -20.38
N GLU A 62 13.47 -4.58 -21.17
CA GLU A 62 13.63 -3.63 -22.27
C GLU A 62 12.52 -3.76 -23.32
N LYS A 63 12.13 -5.00 -23.66
CA LYS A 63 11.00 -5.28 -24.55
C LYS A 63 9.68 -4.77 -23.98
N ALA A 64 9.41 -4.99 -22.68
CA ALA A 64 8.22 -4.48 -22.02
C ALA A 64 8.22 -2.94 -22.00
N MET A 65 9.35 -2.31 -21.68
CA MET A 65 9.50 -0.87 -21.63
C MET A 65 9.35 -0.21 -23.00
N GLN A 66 9.84 -0.85 -24.07
CA GLN A 66 9.62 -0.38 -25.44
C GLN A 66 8.13 -0.39 -25.77
N LYS A 67 7.42 -1.50 -25.49
CA LYS A 67 5.97 -1.59 -25.70
C LYS A 67 5.21 -0.54 -24.91
N ALA A 68 5.57 -0.31 -23.65
CA ALA A 68 4.97 0.74 -22.83
C ALA A 68 5.17 2.14 -23.44
N SER A 69 6.37 2.43 -23.93
CA SER A 69 6.68 3.72 -24.58
C SER A 69 5.88 3.94 -25.86
N GLU A 70 5.72 2.92 -26.68
CA GLU A 70 4.89 2.95 -27.90
C GLU A 70 3.40 3.14 -27.55
N ALA A 71 2.89 2.34 -26.61
CA ALA A 71 1.51 2.40 -26.16
C ALA A 71 1.12 3.76 -25.58
N PHE A 72 2.03 4.44 -24.87
CA PHE A 72 1.78 5.75 -24.31
C PHE A 72 1.38 6.78 -25.38
N LEU A 73 2.02 6.74 -26.56
CA LEU A 73 1.74 7.69 -27.63
C LEU A 73 0.30 7.61 -28.14
N GLU A 74 -0.28 6.41 -28.13
CA GLU A 74 -1.67 6.16 -28.52
C GLU A 74 -2.64 6.36 -27.34
N TRP A 75 -2.31 5.79 -26.18
CA TRP A 75 -3.20 5.79 -25.00
C TRP A 75 -3.49 7.20 -24.48
N ARG A 76 -2.50 8.09 -24.45
CA ARG A 76 -2.68 9.50 -24.03
C ARG A 76 -3.67 10.27 -24.91
N MET A 77 -3.93 9.82 -26.14
CA MET A 77 -4.88 10.43 -27.08
C MET A 77 -6.30 9.91 -26.91
N VAL A 78 -6.51 8.81 -26.19
CA VAL A 78 -7.83 8.29 -25.88
C VAL A 78 -8.50 9.24 -24.85
N PRO A 79 -9.73 9.74 -25.10
CA PRO A 79 -10.40 10.62 -24.14
C PRO A 79 -10.55 10.00 -22.76
N ALA A 80 -10.30 10.78 -21.69
CA ALA A 80 -10.32 10.27 -20.31
C ALA A 80 -11.60 9.50 -19.93
N PRO A 81 -12.83 9.94 -20.31
CA PRO A 81 -14.03 9.16 -20.03
C PRO A 81 -14.10 7.80 -20.71
N LYS A 82 -13.41 7.63 -21.86
CA LYS A 82 -13.30 6.33 -22.51
C LYS A 82 -12.30 5.42 -21.81
N ARG A 83 -11.18 5.99 -21.32
CA ARG A 83 -10.25 5.25 -20.45
C ARG A 83 -10.95 4.82 -19.16
N GLY A 84 -11.76 5.72 -18.57
CA GLY A 84 -12.59 5.41 -17.42
C GLY A 84 -13.58 4.26 -17.66
N ASP A 85 -14.20 4.16 -18.84
CA ASP A 85 -15.09 3.03 -19.16
C ASP A 85 -14.32 1.71 -19.24
N ILE A 86 -13.08 1.71 -19.73
CA ILE A 86 -12.23 0.52 -19.76
C ILE A 86 -11.87 0.11 -18.31
N VAL A 87 -11.52 1.07 -17.44
CA VAL A 87 -11.27 0.80 -16.02
C VAL A 87 -12.52 0.29 -15.31
N ARG A 88 -13.71 0.81 -15.64
CA ARG A 88 -14.99 0.25 -15.13
C ARG A 88 -15.12 -1.23 -15.48
N GLN A 89 -14.84 -1.60 -16.74
CA GLN A 89 -14.90 -2.99 -17.18
C GLN A 89 -13.86 -3.87 -16.44
N MET A 90 -12.71 -3.32 -16.03
CA MET A 90 -11.75 -4.03 -15.18
C MET A 90 -12.34 -4.30 -13.80
N GLY A 91 -13.02 -3.31 -13.20
CA GLY A 91 -13.76 -3.49 -11.95
C GLY A 91 -14.84 -4.57 -12.06
N ASP A 92 -15.58 -4.60 -13.16
CA ASP A 92 -16.59 -5.64 -13.43
C ASP A 92 -15.96 -7.04 -13.56
N GLU A 93 -14.76 -7.14 -14.14
CA GLU A 93 -14.05 -8.41 -14.24
C GLU A 93 -13.51 -8.84 -12.86
N LEU A 94 -12.92 -7.91 -12.10
CA LEU A 94 -12.45 -8.17 -10.73
C LEU A 94 -13.56 -8.66 -9.79
N ARG A 95 -14.81 -8.16 -9.94
CA ARG A 95 -15.98 -8.67 -9.19
C ARG A 95 -16.23 -10.15 -9.43
N LYS A 96 -16.02 -10.65 -10.66
CA LYS A 96 -16.19 -12.07 -10.99
C LYS A 96 -15.09 -12.93 -10.38
N PHE A 97 -13.86 -12.40 -10.29
CA PHE A 97 -12.70 -13.11 -9.77
C PHE A 97 -12.40 -12.80 -8.30
N LYS A 98 -13.31 -12.12 -7.58
CA LYS A 98 -13.07 -11.73 -6.18
C LYS A 98 -12.78 -12.92 -5.28
N GLU A 99 -13.54 -13.99 -5.39
CA GLU A 99 -13.33 -15.19 -4.57
C GLU A 99 -12.00 -15.90 -4.90
N PRO A 100 -11.71 -16.32 -6.15
CA PRO A 100 -10.46 -17.00 -6.43
C PRO A 100 -9.22 -16.15 -6.20
N LEU A 101 -9.26 -14.85 -6.51
CA LEU A 101 -8.12 -13.95 -6.26
C LEU A 101 -7.91 -13.71 -4.77
N GLY A 102 -8.97 -13.50 -3.99
CA GLY A 102 -8.87 -13.34 -2.53
C GLY A 102 -8.33 -14.59 -1.84
N LYS A 103 -8.72 -15.79 -2.29
CA LYS A 103 -8.15 -17.06 -1.84
C LYS A 103 -6.65 -17.14 -2.14
N LEU A 104 -6.22 -16.75 -3.35
CA LEU A 104 -4.80 -16.73 -3.70
C LEU A 104 -4.03 -15.73 -2.82
N VAL A 105 -4.55 -14.52 -2.63
CA VAL A 105 -3.96 -13.51 -1.73
C VAL A 105 -3.74 -14.09 -0.33
N SER A 106 -4.77 -14.71 0.25
CA SER A 106 -4.67 -15.31 1.59
C SER A 106 -3.67 -16.47 1.64
N TYR A 107 -3.63 -17.30 0.63
CA TYR A 107 -2.76 -18.48 0.61
C TYR A 107 -1.29 -18.15 0.32
N GLU A 108 -1.02 -17.18 -0.58
CA GLU A 108 0.34 -16.77 -0.93
C GLU A 108 0.96 -15.81 0.10
N MET A 109 0.14 -14.94 0.72
CA MET A 109 0.61 -13.92 1.65
C MET A 109 0.44 -14.30 3.13
N GLY A 110 -0.59 -15.06 3.47
CA GLY A 110 -0.87 -15.49 4.84
C GLY A 110 -1.91 -14.67 5.60
N LYS A 111 -2.50 -13.62 5.02
CA LYS A 111 -3.60 -12.87 5.66
C LYS A 111 -4.90 -13.66 5.67
N SER A 112 -5.82 -13.33 6.60
CA SER A 112 -7.11 -14.01 6.70
C SER A 112 -7.90 -13.93 5.39
N LEU A 113 -8.79 -14.89 5.16
CA LEU A 113 -9.61 -14.96 3.95
C LEU A 113 -10.46 -13.70 3.76
N GLN A 114 -10.99 -13.14 4.85
CA GLN A 114 -11.77 -11.90 4.81
C GLN A 114 -10.91 -10.70 4.40
N GLU A 115 -9.66 -10.63 4.88
CA GLU A 115 -8.70 -9.61 4.43
C GLU A 115 -8.31 -9.80 2.96
N GLY A 116 -8.16 -11.03 2.48
CA GLY A 116 -7.93 -11.33 1.07
C GLY A 116 -9.09 -10.85 0.18
N TYR A 117 -10.32 -11.10 0.58
CA TYR A 117 -11.50 -10.58 -0.12
C TYR A 117 -11.62 -9.06 -0.03
N GLY A 118 -11.27 -8.48 1.12
CA GLY A 118 -11.22 -7.03 1.34
C GLY A 118 -10.23 -6.36 0.40
N GLU A 119 -9.07 -6.95 0.20
CA GLU A 119 -8.06 -6.42 -0.70
C GLU A 119 -8.52 -6.39 -2.17
N VAL A 120 -9.21 -7.43 -2.63
CA VAL A 120 -9.82 -7.42 -3.97
C VAL A 120 -10.98 -6.42 -4.04
N GLN A 121 -11.71 -6.21 -2.93
CA GLN A 121 -12.74 -5.16 -2.87
C GLN A 121 -12.13 -3.78 -3.07
N GLU A 122 -10.99 -3.48 -2.44
CA GLU A 122 -10.28 -2.22 -2.65
C GLU A 122 -9.87 -2.00 -4.13
N MET A 123 -9.49 -3.07 -4.85
CA MET A 123 -9.24 -2.99 -6.29
C MET A 123 -10.50 -2.59 -7.08
N ILE A 124 -11.66 -3.10 -6.67
CA ILE A 124 -12.95 -2.78 -7.29
C ILE A 124 -13.33 -1.33 -6.99
N ASP A 125 -13.17 -0.91 -5.75
CA ASP A 125 -13.55 0.42 -5.28
C ASP A 125 -12.70 1.52 -5.92
N ILE A 126 -11.40 1.28 -6.13
CA ILE A 126 -10.56 2.24 -6.87
C ILE A 126 -10.91 2.29 -8.37
N CYS A 127 -11.38 1.20 -8.98
CA CYS A 127 -11.91 1.25 -10.33
C CYS A 127 -13.14 2.17 -10.39
N ASP A 128 -14.08 2.02 -9.45
CA ASP A 128 -15.29 2.84 -9.37
C ASP A 128 -14.94 4.33 -9.14
N PHE A 129 -13.98 4.62 -8.25
CA PHE A 129 -13.46 5.97 -8.03
C PHE A 129 -12.85 6.56 -9.32
N ALA A 130 -11.99 5.81 -10.00
CA ALA A 130 -11.31 6.25 -11.22
C ALA A 130 -12.30 6.55 -12.37
N VAL A 131 -13.43 5.84 -12.45
CA VAL A 131 -14.52 6.15 -13.41
C VAL A 131 -15.06 7.56 -13.19
N GLY A 132 -15.38 7.93 -11.94
CA GLY A 132 -15.82 9.28 -11.59
C GLY A 132 -14.73 10.33 -11.88
N LEU A 133 -13.50 10.03 -11.49
CA LEU A 133 -12.34 10.89 -11.70
C LEU A 133 -12.08 11.17 -13.19
N SER A 134 -12.38 10.26 -14.11
CA SER A 134 -12.17 10.43 -15.54
C SER A 134 -12.86 11.68 -16.14
N ARG A 135 -13.82 12.25 -15.43
CA ARG A 135 -14.53 13.48 -15.79
C ARG A 135 -14.15 14.69 -14.92
N GLN A 136 -13.20 14.52 -14.00
CA GLN A 136 -12.83 15.51 -12.98
C GLN A 136 -11.32 15.85 -12.99
N LEU A 137 -10.62 15.57 -14.07
CA LEU A 137 -9.20 15.93 -14.26
C LEU A 137 -9.09 17.39 -14.65
N TYR A 138 -9.57 18.29 -13.81
CA TYR A 138 -9.70 19.72 -14.08
C TYR A 138 -8.56 20.55 -13.48
N GLY A 139 -8.24 21.65 -14.16
CA GLY A 139 -7.36 22.69 -13.64
C GLY A 139 -8.13 23.96 -13.25
N LEU A 140 -7.40 24.95 -12.78
CA LEU A 140 -7.93 26.23 -12.34
C LEU A 140 -7.94 27.24 -13.48
N THR A 141 -8.95 28.10 -13.51
CA THR A 141 -8.96 29.32 -14.33
C THR A 141 -8.71 30.50 -13.42
N MET A 142 -7.78 31.37 -13.80
CA MET A 142 -7.38 32.56 -13.03
C MET A 142 -7.37 33.81 -13.91
N HIS A 143 -7.50 35.00 -13.28
CA HIS A 143 -7.42 36.24 -13.99
C HIS A 143 -5.98 36.60 -14.38
N SER A 144 -5.83 37.15 -15.58
CA SER A 144 -4.55 37.70 -16.04
C SER A 144 -4.37 39.13 -15.55
N GLU A 145 -3.13 39.55 -15.30
CA GLU A 145 -2.74 40.94 -15.04
C GLU A 145 -2.75 41.81 -16.31
N ARG A 146 -2.85 41.16 -17.50
CA ARG A 146 -2.83 41.84 -18.79
C ARG A 146 -4.22 41.94 -19.39
N PRO A 147 -4.59 43.09 -20.02
CA PRO A 147 -5.85 43.20 -20.73
C PRO A 147 -5.89 42.23 -21.92
N LEU A 148 -7.06 41.71 -22.23
CA LEU A 148 -7.30 40.77 -23.33
C LEU A 148 -6.46 39.47 -23.26
N HIS A 149 -6.14 39.03 -22.03
CA HIS A 149 -5.47 37.76 -21.80
C HIS A 149 -6.33 36.84 -20.91
N ARG A 150 -6.20 35.57 -21.13
CA ARG A 150 -6.81 34.50 -20.29
C ARG A 150 -5.73 33.58 -19.78
N MET A 151 -5.79 33.23 -18.49
CA MET A 151 -4.89 32.27 -17.86
C MET A 151 -5.69 31.07 -17.33
N TYR A 152 -5.11 29.90 -17.46
CA TYR A 152 -5.64 28.68 -16.87
C TYR A 152 -4.54 27.63 -16.69
N GLU A 153 -4.79 26.67 -15.81
CA GLU A 153 -3.98 25.48 -15.66
C GLU A 153 -4.72 24.27 -16.26
N GLN A 154 -3.99 23.36 -16.82
CA GLN A 154 -4.49 22.06 -17.27
C GLN A 154 -3.48 20.96 -16.95
N TYR A 155 -3.97 19.74 -16.90
CA TYR A 155 -3.20 18.57 -16.57
C TYR A 155 -3.07 17.63 -17.76
N HIS A 156 -1.86 17.13 -17.99
CA HIS A 156 -1.53 16.21 -19.07
C HIS A 156 -0.86 14.95 -18.52
N PRO A 157 -1.03 13.77 -19.16
CA PRO A 157 -0.31 12.56 -18.81
C PRO A 157 1.19 12.77 -18.73
N ILE A 158 1.87 12.06 -17.83
CA ILE A 158 3.32 12.19 -17.64
C ILE A 158 4.14 11.12 -18.35
N GLY A 159 3.53 9.98 -18.75
CA GLY A 159 4.24 8.92 -19.46
C GLY A 159 4.13 7.55 -18.86
N THR A 160 5.26 6.88 -18.66
CA THR A 160 5.29 5.58 -18.00
C THR A 160 5.43 5.74 -16.50
N VAL A 161 4.56 5.05 -15.75
CA VAL A 161 4.59 4.94 -14.30
C VAL A 161 5.16 3.58 -13.91
N GLY A 162 6.24 3.57 -13.14
CA GLY A 162 6.79 2.38 -12.52
C GLY A 162 6.12 2.15 -11.17
N ILE A 163 5.54 0.97 -10.95
CA ILE A 163 4.88 0.60 -9.69
C ILE A 163 5.64 -0.57 -9.08
N ILE A 164 6.18 -0.40 -7.88
CA ILE A 164 6.87 -1.45 -7.13
C ILE A 164 6.10 -1.67 -5.85
N SER A 165 5.36 -2.79 -5.75
CA SER A 165 4.49 -3.07 -4.60
C SER A 165 5.10 -4.07 -3.62
N ALA A 166 4.68 -3.97 -2.35
CA ALA A 166 5.10 -4.83 -1.26
C ALA A 166 4.28 -6.14 -1.19
N PHE A 167 4.74 -7.07 -0.36
CA PHE A 167 4.11 -8.40 -0.24
C PHE A 167 2.80 -8.39 0.55
N ASN A 168 2.64 -7.44 1.48
CA ASN A 168 1.55 -7.45 2.45
C ASN A 168 0.19 -7.00 1.87
N PHE A 169 0.22 -6.24 0.77
CA PHE A 169 -0.94 -5.91 -0.07
C PHE A 169 -0.60 -6.20 -1.53
N PRO A 170 -0.57 -7.48 -1.91
CA PRO A 170 -0.03 -7.92 -3.20
C PRO A 170 -0.82 -7.41 -4.42
N VAL A 171 -2.08 -7.02 -4.26
CA VAL A 171 -2.95 -6.64 -5.38
C VAL A 171 -3.56 -5.25 -5.25
N ALA A 172 -3.97 -4.81 -4.06
CA ALA A 172 -4.67 -3.54 -3.88
C ALA A 172 -3.80 -2.32 -4.20
N VAL A 173 -2.61 -2.23 -3.62
CA VAL A 173 -1.71 -1.07 -3.80
C VAL A 173 -1.32 -0.86 -5.26
N TRP A 174 -1.09 -1.95 -6.02
CA TRP A 174 -0.90 -1.83 -7.45
C TRP A 174 -2.11 -1.18 -8.13
N SER A 175 -3.32 -1.62 -7.80
CA SER A 175 -4.53 -1.10 -8.41
C SER A 175 -4.78 0.38 -8.07
N TRP A 176 -4.46 0.81 -6.84
CA TRP A 176 -4.57 2.23 -6.45
C TRP A 176 -3.75 3.13 -7.36
N ASN A 177 -2.57 2.66 -7.77
CA ASN A 177 -1.70 3.37 -8.69
C ASN A 177 -2.13 3.21 -10.16
N ALA A 178 -2.32 1.96 -10.62
CA ALA A 178 -2.53 1.65 -12.03
C ALA A 178 -3.86 2.22 -12.57
N MET A 179 -4.96 2.08 -11.82
CA MET A 179 -6.28 2.54 -12.26
C MET A 179 -6.33 4.06 -12.42
N ILE A 180 -5.68 4.77 -11.50
CA ILE A 180 -5.55 6.24 -11.56
C ILE A 180 -4.63 6.64 -12.72
N ALA A 181 -3.45 6.05 -12.84
CA ALA A 181 -2.51 6.32 -13.94
C ALA A 181 -3.18 6.12 -15.31
N TRP A 182 -3.89 5.01 -15.51
CA TRP A 182 -4.57 4.72 -16.78
C TRP A 182 -5.65 5.76 -17.10
N VAL A 183 -6.44 6.17 -16.12
CA VAL A 183 -7.46 7.22 -16.33
C VAL A 183 -6.80 8.57 -16.63
N CYS A 184 -5.67 8.89 -16.01
CA CYS A 184 -4.88 10.07 -16.33
C CYS A 184 -4.27 10.02 -17.74
N GLY A 185 -4.12 8.83 -18.33
CA GLY A 185 -3.61 8.64 -19.68
C GLY A 185 -2.17 8.15 -19.74
N ASP A 186 -1.64 7.70 -18.61
CA ASP A 186 -0.35 7.07 -18.46
C ASP A 186 -0.42 5.57 -18.75
N VAL A 187 0.73 4.96 -18.91
CA VAL A 187 0.91 3.51 -18.99
C VAL A 187 1.67 3.04 -17.75
N ALA A 188 1.47 1.80 -17.33
CA ALA A 188 2.05 1.28 -16.10
C ALA A 188 2.96 0.06 -16.36
N ILE A 189 4.12 0.05 -15.72
CA ILE A 189 4.97 -1.13 -15.60
C ILE A 189 5.05 -1.51 -14.12
N TRP A 190 4.56 -2.70 -13.79
CA TRP A 190 4.41 -3.18 -12.42
C TRP A 190 5.42 -4.27 -12.07
N LYS A 191 6.07 -4.10 -10.93
CA LYS A 191 6.92 -5.11 -10.31
C LYS A 191 6.33 -5.50 -8.96
N PRO A 192 5.61 -6.62 -8.84
CA PRO A 192 5.15 -7.15 -7.54
C PRO A 192 6.30 -7.63 -6.67
N SER A 193 6.06 -7.80 -5.38
CA SER A 193 7.03 -8.43 -4.48
C SER A 193 7.38 -9.83 -4.95
N SER A 194 8.66 -10.19 -4.90
CA SER A 194 9.13 -11.54 -5.23
C SER A 194 8.68 -12.62 -4.20
N LYS A 195 8.10 -12.21 -3.07
CA LYS A 195 7.49 -13.13 -2.08
C LYS A 195 6.08 -13.58 -2.46
N VAL A 196 5.38 -12.79 -3.32
CA VAL A 196 3.98 -13.02 -3.73
C VAL A 196 3.79 -12.77 -5.23
N PRO A 197 4.59 -13.41 -6.10
CA PRO A 197 4.59 -13.10 -7.52
C PRO A 197 3.35 -13.61 -8.26
N LEU A 198 2.70 -14.66 -7.76
CA LEU A 198 1.54 -15.28 -8.42
C LEU A 198 0.31 -14.37 -8.36
N CYS A 199 0.12 -13.61 -7.29
CA CYS A 199 -0.90 -12.58 -7.20
C CYS A 199 -0.76 -11.56 -8.35
N GLY A 200 0.48 -11.13 -8.67
CA GLY A 200 0.73 -10.22 -9.77
C GLY A 200 0.35 -10.81 -11.14
N ILE A 201 0.72 -12.06 -11.38
CA ILE A 201 0.38 -12.78 -12.61
C ILE A 201 -1.13 -12.96 -12.74
N ALA A 202 -1.81 -13.31 -11.65
CA ALA A 202 -3.27 -13.46 -11.62
C ALA A 202 -3.98 -12.16 -11.99
N CYS A 203 -3.57 -11.02 -11.42
CA CYS A 203 -4.12 -9.71 -11.78
C CYS A 203 -3.93 -9.41 -13.26
N GLN A 204 -2.73 -9.65 -13.80
CA GLN A 204 -2.45 -9.42 -15.21
C GLN A 204 -3.32 -10.31 -16.12
N ASN A 205 -3.53 -11.58 -15.76
CA ASN A 205 -4.40 -12.49 -16.49
C ASN A 205 -5.86 -12.01 -16.50
N ILE A 206 -6.36 -11.49 -15.37
CA ILE A 206 -7.73 -10.96 -15.27
C ILE A 206 -7.91 -9.75 -16.18
N ILE A 207 -7.04 -8.74 -16.07
CA ILE A 207 -7.20 -7.50 -16.84
C ILE A 207 -6.91 -7.67 -18.34
N LYS A 208 -6.06 -8.61 -18.72
CA LYS A 208 -5.74 -8.94 -20.12
C LYS A 208 -6.98 -9.16 -20.97
N THR A 209 -8.01 -9.80 -20.43
CA THR A 209 -9.29 -10.04 -21.14
C THR A 209 -9.99 -8.74 -21.47
N VAL A 210 -9.94 -7.75 -20.57
CA VAL A 210 -10.54 -6.42 -20.75
C VAL A 210 -9.74 -5.61 -21.77
N LEU A 211 -8.40 -5.62 -21.65
CA LEU A 211 -7.52 -4.92 -22.59
C LEU A 211 -7.76 -5.39 -24.02
N LYS A 212 -7.76 -6.71 -24.22
CA LYS A 212 -7.99 -7.32 -25.54
C LYS A 212 -9.37 -7.00 -26.11
N ARG A 213 -10.43 -7.10 -25.31
CA ARG A 213 -11.82 -6.81 -25.72
C ARG A 213 -12.00 -5.37 -26.21
N ASN A 214 -11.24 -4.44 -25.66
CA ASN A 214 -11.32 -3.01 -25.97
C ASN A 214 -10.25 -2.55 -26.97
N ASN A 215 -9.47 -3.46 -27.56
CA ASN A 215 -8.34 -3.15 -28.44
C ASN A 215 -7.38 -2.11 -27.84
N VAL A 216 -7.10 -2.23 -26.52
CA VAL A 216 -6.15 -1.36 -25.83
C VAL A 216 -4.75 -1.68 -26.35
N PRO A 217 -3.91 -0.67 -26.66
CA PRO A 217 -2.56 -0.90 -27.17
C PRO A 217 -1.74 -1.81 -26.24
N GLU A 218 -1.02 -2.78 -26.81
CA GLU A 218 -0.07 -3.61 -26.05
C GLU A 218 0.98 -2.74 -25.40
N GLY A 219 1.16 -2.85 -24.10
CA GLY A 219 2.10 -2.03 -23.31
C GLY A 219 1.42 -1.05 -22.36
N VAL A 220 0.10 -0.84 -22.42
CA VAL A 220 -0.61 -0.01 -21.44
C VAL A 220 -0.48 -0.59 -20.03
N SER A 221 -0.52 -1.91 -19.90
CA SER A 221 -0.28 -2.64 -18.64
C SER A 221 0.84 -3.65 -18.83
N CYS A 222 1.99 -3.38 -18.24
CA CYS A 222 3.13 -4.30 -18.23
C CYS A 222 3.36 -4.86 -16.82
N LEU A 223 3.78 -6.13 -16.76
CA LEU A 223 4.25 -6.82 -15.57
C LEU A 223 5.70 -7.23 -15.79
N VAL A 224 6.55 -7.03 -14.76
CA VAL A 224 7.92 -7.56 -14.69
C VAL A 224 8.16 -8.13 -13.31
N THR A 225 8.85 -9.26 -13.22
CA THR A 225 9.11 -9.94 -11.95
C THR A 225 10.61 -10.12 -11.69
N GLY A 226 10.96 -10.42 -10.45
CA GLY A 226 12.35 -10.57 -9.99
C GLY A 226 12.88 -9.31 -9.31
N ASN A 227 13.86 -9.49 -8.41
CA ASN A 227 14.39 -8.39 -7.61
C ASN A 227 15.14 -7.36 -8.47
N GLU A 228 15.88 -7.82 -9.48
CA GLU A 228 16.66 -6.96 -10.39
C GLU A 228 15.77 -5.99 -11.18
N SER A 229 14.51 -6.37 -11.46
CA SER A 229 13.54 -5.51 -12.16
C SER A 229 13.22 -4.21 -11.41
N GLY A 230 13.37 -4.17 -10.09
CA GLY A 230 13.23 -2.95 -9.30
C GLY A 230 14.31 -1.92 -9.65
N ASP A 231 15.56 -2.36 -9.79
CA ASP A 231 16.67 -1.48 -10.17
C ASP A 231 16.54 -1.04 -11.64
N PHE A 232 16.04 -1.89 -12.54
CA PHE A 232 15.75 -1.49 -13.90
C PHE A 232 14.74 -0.33 -13.94
N ILE A 233 13.62 -0.46 -13.19
CA ILE A 233 12.60 0.60 -13.08
C ILE A 233 13.18 1.89 -12.50
N ASN A 234 13.94 1.81 -11.41
CA ASN A 234 14.46 2.98 -10.72
C ASN A 234 15.45 3.79 -11.58
N ASN A 235 16.27 3.11 -12.38
CA ASN A 235 17.29 3.73 -13.22
C ASN A 235 16.79 4.18 -14.60
N ASP A 236 15.63 3.74 -15.05
CA ASP A 236 15.15 4.02 -16.40
C ASP A 236 14.61 5.45 -16.55
N LYS A 237 15.24 6.26 -17.39
CA LYS A 237 14.87 7.65 -17.65
C LYS A 237 13.53 7.79 -18.39
N ARG A 238 13.00 6.71 -18.98
CA ARG A 238 11.68 6.69 -19.64
C ARG A 238 10.52 6.62 -18.64
N ILE A 239 10.81 6.27 -17.38
CA ILE A 239 9.83 6.21 -16.30
C ILE A 239 9.78 7.56 -15.61
N SER A 240 8.65 8.26 -15.73
CA SER A 240 8.46 9.60 -15.20
C SER A 240 8.18 9.63 -13.70
N LEU A 241 7.47 8.61 -13.20
CA LEU A 241 7.07 8.47 -11.81
C LEU A 241 7.35 7.03 -11.35
N VAL A 242 7.99 6.87 -10.19
CA VAL A 242 8.10 5.59 -9.49
C VAL A 242 7.27 5.65 -8.23
N SER A 243 6.20 4.84 -8.15
CA SER A 243 5.51 4.54 -6.91
C SER A 243 6.15 3.31 -6.27
N PHE A 244 6.68 3.47 -5.08
CA PHE A 244 7.36 2.41 -4.34
C PHE A 244 6.71 2.23 -2.97
N THR A 245 6.24 1.01 -2.71
CA THR A 245 5.76 0.57 -1.39
C THR A 245 6.70 -0.50 -0.84
N GLY A 246 7.25 -0.28 0.35
CA GLY A 246 8.20 -1.21 0.96
C GLY A 246 8.92 -0.66 2.18
N SER A 247 10.08 -1.26 2.51
CA SER A 247 10.86 -0.84 3.69
C SER A 247 11.51 0.52 3.50
N THR A 248 11.63 1.29 4.59
CA THR A 248 12.33 2.60 4.63
C THR A 248 13.75 2.52 4.05
N ARG A 249 14.48 1.44 4.32
CA ARG A 249 15.83 1.23 3.79
C ARG A 249 15.87 1.20 2.26
N ILE A 250 14.96 0.47 1.64
CA ILE A 250 14.87 0.39 0.17
C ILE A 250 14.28 1.68 -0.40
N GLY A 251 13.29 2.28 0.25
CA GLY A 251 12.71 3.57 -0.15
C GLY A 251 13.76 4.68 -0.24
N ARG A 252 14.71 4.75 0.69
CA ARG A 252 15.86 5.68 0.62
C ARG A 252 16.73 5.45 -0.62
N HIS A 253 16.95 4.18 -1.01
CA HIS A 253 17.68 3.86 -2.24
C HIS A 253 16.89 4.30 -3.48
N VAL A 254 15.61 3.98 -3.56
CA VAL A 254 14.72 4.38 -4.65
C VAL A 254 14.69 5.90 -4.79
N SER A 255 14.48 6.63 -3.68
CA SER A 255 14.44 8.10 -3.67
C SER A 255 15.72 8.72 -4.26
N LYS A 256 16.90 8.25 -3.82
CA LYS A 256 18.18 8.74 -4.32
C LYS A 256 18.34 8.46 -5.82
N THR A 257 18.12 7.21 -6.23
CA THR A 257 18.31 6.77 -7.62
C THR A 257 17.38 7.53 -8.59
N VAL A 258 16.12 7.69 -8.20
CA VAL A 258 15.15 8.40 -9.04
C VAL A 258 15.43 9.90 -9.08
N ALA A 259 15.84 10.51 -7.96
CA ALA A 259 16.19 11.92 -7.90
C ALA A 259 17.45 12.26 -8.76
N GLU A 260 18.44 11.38 -8.84
CA GLU A 260 19.62 11.55 -9.69
C GLU A 260 19.29 11.74 -11.18
N ARG A 261 18.16 11.22 -11.62
CA ARG A 261 17.66 11.35 -13.01
C ARG A 261 16.49 12.34 -13.16
N PHE A 262 16.19 13.13 -12.12
CA PHE A 262 15.07 14.08 -12.06
C PHE A 262 13.68 13.44 -12.25
N GLY A 263 13.52 12.17 -11.88
CA GLY A 263 12.24 11.48 -11.84
C GLY A 263 11.45 11.84 -10.57
N ASN A 264 10.14 11.58 -10.61
CA ASN A 264 9.26 11.77 -9.45
C ASN A 264 9.08 10.46 -8.68
N THR A 265 8.77 10.55 -7.39
CA THR A 265 8.46 9.39 -6.55
C THR A 265 7.18 9.60 -5.75
N ILE A 266 6.44 8.50 -5.54
CA ILE A 266 5.52 8.32 -4.42
C ILE A 266 6.16 7.23 -3.57
N LEU A 267 6.36 7.49 -2.28
CA LEU A 267 7.04 6.57 -1.37
C LEU A 267 6.11 6.24 -0.21
N GLU A 268 5.68 4.98 -0.12
CA GLU A 268 4.89 4.44 0.97
C GLU A 268 5.73 3.41 1.73
N LEU A 269 6.32 3.87 2.83
CA LEU A 269 7.31 3.12 3.58
C LEU A 269 6.75 2.65 4.93
N GLY A 270 7.65 2.33 5.87
CA GLY A 270 7.26 1.86 7.19
C GLY A 270 6.47 2.87 8.01
N GLY A 271 5.71 2.37 8.97
CA GLY A 271 4.97 3.13 9.97
C GLY A 271 5.27 2.68 11.38
N ASN A 272 5.06 3.56 12.34
CA ASN A 272 5.17 3.25 13.78
C ASN A 272 3.96 3.85 14.52
N ASN A 273 2.80 3.42 14.06
CA ASN A 273 1.53 4.08 14.32
C ASN A 273 1.08 3.93 15.76
N ALA A 274 0.57 5.01 16.34
CA ALA A 274 0.07 5.01 17.71
C ALA A 274 -1.45 5.26 17.77
N ILE A 275 -2.07 4.64 18.76
CA ILE A 275 -3.39 5.01 19.27
C ILE A 275 -3.21 5.69 20.62
N ILE A 276 -3.72 6.91 20.77
CA ILE A 276 -3.86 7.60 22.05
C ILE A 276 -5.20 7.22 22.66
N VAL A 277 -5.17 6.73 23.91
CA VAL A 277 -6.38 6.38 24.69
C VAL A 277 -6.56 7.42 25.78
N SER A 278 -7.50 8.35 25.59
CA SER A 278 -7.86 9.38 26.54
C SER A 278 -8.59 8.80 27.77
N GLU A 279 -8.58 9.51 28.90
CA GLU A 279 -9.44 9.20 30.04
C GLU A 279 -10.94 9.26 29.69
N HIS A 280 -11.29 9.97 28.63
CA HIS A 280 -12.66 10.10 28.10
C HIS A 280 -13.01 9.07 27.00
N ALA A 281 -12.11 8.08 26.75
CA ALA A 281 -12.32 7.08 25.71
C ALA A 281 -13.39 6.05 26.09
N ASP A 282 -14.15 5.58 25.08
CA ASP A 282 -14.91 4.34 25.21
C ASP A 282 -13.94 3.15 25.07
N ILE A 283 -13.69 2.45 26.17
CA ILE A 283 -12.74 1.34 26.21
C ILE A 283 -13.18 0.16 25.34
N ASN A 284 -14.46 -0.03 25.09
CA ASN A 284 -14.93 -1.09 24.18
C ASN A 284 -14.55 -0.78 22.73
N MET A 285 -14.68 0.47 22.31
CA MET A 285 -14.21 0.90 20.98
C MET A 285 -12.68 0.82 20.86
N VAL A 286 -11.97 1.26 21.92
CA VAL A 286 -10.49 1.13 21.97
C VAL A 286 -10.07 -0.32 21.78
N LEU A 287 -10.72 -1.26 22.48
CA LEU A 287 -10.40 -2.68 22.39
C LEU A 287 -10.46 -3.18 20.95
N VAL A 288 -11.58 -2.92 20.26
CA VAL A 288 -11.76 -3.36 18.87
C VAL A 288 -10.71 -2.72 17.96
N GLY A 289 -10.52 -1.39 18.05
CA GLY A 289 -9.56 -0.66 17.21
C GLY A 289 -8.10 -1.08 17.45
N ALA A 290 -7.71 -1.23 18.72
CA ALA A 290 -6.34 -1.59 19.10
C ALA A 290 -6.01 -3.06 18.75
N VAL A 291 -6.91 -4.01 19.05
CA VAL A 291 -6.67 -5.43 18.76
C VAL A 291 -6.61 -5.64 17.26
N PHE A 292 -7.61 -5.18 16.49
CA PHE A 292 -7.58 -5.32 15.04
C PHE A 292 -6.36 -4.62 14.43
N GLY A 293 -6.05 -3.40 14.87
CA GLY A 293 -4.90 -2.64 14.39
C GLY A 293 -3.56 -3.33 14.65
N ALA A 294 -3.41 -4.02 15.80
CA ALA A 294 -2.16 -4.68 16.19
C ALA A 294 -1.98 -6.07 15.58
N VAL A 295 -3.07 -6.86 15.43
CA VAL A 295 -2.97 -8.26 15.01
C VAL A 295 -3.46 -8.54 13.59
N GLY A 296 -4.20 -7.62 12.96
CA GLY A 296 -4.66 -7.75 11.58
C GLY A 296 -3.47 -8.00 10.65
N THR A 297 -3.61 -8.91 9.70
CA THR A 297 -2.52 -9.38 8.82
C THR A 297 -1.27 -9.84 9.62
N ALA A 298 -1.44 -10.38 10.82
CA ALA A 298 -0.37 -10.70 11.77
C ALA A 298 0.59 -9.52 12.03
N GLY A 299 0.05 -8.30 12.14
CA GLY A 299 0.85 -7.08 12.34
C GLY A 299 1.67 -6.64 11.12
N GLN A 300 1.43 -7.21 9.93
CA GLN A 300 2.19 -6.93 8.72
C GLN A 300 1.52 -5.87 7.82
N ARG A 301 1.01 -4.79 8.42
CA ARG A 301 0.54 -3.59 7.70
C ARG A 301 1.42 -2.40 8.02
N CYS A 302 1.66 -1.55 7.05
CA CYS A 302 2.31 -0.26 7.28
C CYS A 302 1.52 0.61 8.28
N THR A 303 0.19 0.45 8.33
CA THR A 303 -0.72 1.10 9.27
C THR A 303 -1.00 0.32 10.55
N SER A 304 -0.34 -0.82 10.81
CA SER A 304 -0.53 -1.57 12.07
C SER A 304 -0.29 -0.69 13.30
N THR A 305 -1.14 -0.85 14.31
CA THR A 305 -0.95 -0.20 15.60
C THR A 305 0.26 -0.83 16.29
N ARG A 306 1.35 -0.07 16.43
CA ARG A 306 2.58 -0.50 17.11
C ARG A 306 2.64 -0.02 18.53
N ARG A 307 2.06 1.16 18.80
CA ARG A 307 2.10 1.81 20.11
C ARG A 307 0.70 2.15 20.58
N LEU A 308 0.40 1.86 21.83
CA LEU A 308 -0.82 2.27 22.51
C LEU A 308 -0.44 3.17 23.69
N ILE A 309 -0.74 4.46 23.57
CA ILE A 309 -0.39 5.51 24.51
C ILE A 309 -1.64 5.78 25.37
N ILE A 310 -1.63 5.34 26.62
CA ILE A 310 -2.82 5.22 27.46
C ILE A 310 -2.76 6.21 28.62
N HIS A 311 -3.81 7.01 28.82
CA HIS A 311 -3.91 7.88 29.99
C HIS A 311 -3.84 7.06 31.28
N GLU A 312 -3.05 7.52 32.26
CA GLU A 312 -2.74 6.77 33.47
C GLU A 312 -3.99 6.33 34.25
N SER A 313 -5.05 7.15 34.26
CA SER A 313 -6.29 6.85 34.99
C SER A 313 -7.07 5.65 34.42
N VAL A 314 -6.89 5.31 33.14
CA VAL A 314 -7.60 4.20 32.49
C VAL A 314 -6.66 3.05 32.10
N TYR A 315 -5.36 3.18 32.42
CA TYR A 315 -4.34 2.23 31.99
C TYR A 315 -4.62 0.80 32.45
N GLU A 316 -4.78 0.58 33.76
CA GLU A 316 -4.95 -0.78 34.30
C GLU A 316 -6.23 -1.47 33.74
N LYS A 317 -7.31 -0.69 33.57
CA LYS A 317 -8.53 -1.18 32.97
C LYS A 317 -8.30 -1.59 31.50
N THR A 318 -7.61 -0.75 30.73
CA THR A 318 -7.32 -1.01 29.31
C THR A 318 -6.43 -2.24 29.16
N ILE A 319 -5.36 -2.36 29.96
CA ILE A 319 -4.48 -3.54 29.94
C ILE A 319 -5.24 -4.82 30.30
N SER A 320 -6.12 -4.77 31.30
CA SER A 320 -6.91 -5.94 31.69
C SER A 320 -7.79 -6.47 30.56
N VAL A 321 -8.51 -5.58 29.84
CA VAL A 321 -9.38 -5.99 28.72
C VAL A 321 -8.57 -6.46 27.52
N LEU A 322 -7.41 -5.84 27.24
CA LEU A 322 -6.50 -6.28 26.18
C LEU A 322 -5.93 -7.68 26.43
N LYS A 323 -5.48 -7.97 27.66
CA LYS A 323 -5.00 -9.32 28.04
C LYS A 323 -6.06 -10.37 27.81
N ASN A 324 -7.31 -10.09 28.19
CA ASN A 324 -8.42 -11.00 27.97
C ASN A 324 -8.69 -11.23 26.48
N ALA A 325 -8.67 -10.17 25.65
CA ALA A 325 -8.87 -10.27 24.22
C ALA A 325 -7.75 -11.07 23.52
N TYR A 326 -6.48 -10.82 23.89
CA TYR A 326 -5.34 -11.56 23.33
C TYR A 326 -5.40 -13.06 23.69
N GLY A 327 -5.93 -13.41 24.87
CA GLY A 327 -6.15 -14.79 25.27
C GLY A 327 -7.22 -15.54 24.47
N GLN A 328 -8.07 -14.82 23.73
CA GLN A 328 -9.14 -15.37 22.89
C GLN A 328 -8.77 -15.44 21.41
N LEU A 329 -7.61 -14.92 21.00
CA LEU A 329 -7.19 -14.93 19.61
C LEU A 329 -6.96 -16.37 19.12
N GLN A 330 -7.63 -16.74 18.05
CA GLN A 330 -7.41 -18.00 17.34
C GLN A 330 -6.32 -17.77 16.29
N ILE A 331 -5.23 -18.51 16.41
CA ILE A 331 -4.09 -18.47 15.48
C ILE A 331 -4.13 -19.72 14.63
N GLY A 332 -4.10 -19.60 13.32
CA GLY A 332 -4.14 -20.78 12.47
C GLY A 332 -4.23 -20.49 10.99
N ASN A 333 -4.64 -21.50 10.23
CA ASN A 333 -4.76 -21.40 8.78
C ASN A 333 -5.59 -20.17 8.36
N PRO A 334 -5.03 -19.26 7.55
CA PRO A 334 -5.70 -18.02 7.15
C PRO A 334 -6.95 -18.23 6.27
N LEU A 335 -7.10 -19.41 5.66
CA LEU A 335 -8.26 -19.78 4.85
C LEU A 335 -9.44 -20.28 5.69
N ASP A 336 -9.24 -20.57 6.97
CA ASP A 336 -10.30 -20.94 7.91
C ASP A 336 -10.83 -19.66 8.59
N GLU A 337 -12.10 -19.34 8.34
CA GLU A 337 -12.77 -18.13 8.84
C GLU A 337 -12.88 -18.08 10.39
N ASN A 338 -12.64 -19.17 11.08
CA ASN A 338 -12.61 -19.21 12.54
C ASN A 338 -11.30 -18.67 13.12
N ASN A 339 -10.25 -18.53 12.32
CA ASN A 339 -8.95 -18.02 12.76
C ASN A 339 -8.86 -16.50 12.59
N HIS A 340 -8.33 -15.82 13.63
CA HIS A 340 -8.16 -14.38 13.65
C HIS A 340 -6.79 -13.93 13.14
N VAL A 341 -5.74 -14.75 13.34
CA VAL A 341 -4.34 -14.42 13.05
C VAL A 341 -3.72 -15.53 12.22
N GLY A 342 -3.31 -15.17 11.02
CA GLY A 342 -2.56 -16.05 10.12
C GLY A 342 -1.04 -16.02 10.40
N PRO A 343 -0.23 -16.65 9.53
CA PRO A 343 1.22 -16.67 9.66
C PRO A 343 1.87 -15.33 9.27
N LEU A 344 3.12 -15.15 9.69
CA LEU A 344 4.05 -14.22 9.05
C LEU A 344 4.46 -14.74 7.67
N ILE A 345 4.89 -13.84 6.78
CA ILE A 345 5.16 -14.17 5.38
C ILE A 345 6.24 -15.25 5.19
N ASP A 346 7.24 -15.29 6.07
CA ASP A 346 8.35 -16.24 6.01
C ASP A 346 9.09 -16.36 7.35
N LYS A 347 10.05 -17.31 7.42
CA LYS A 347 10.88 -17.54 8.60
C LYS A 347 11.81 -16.37 8.94
N ALA A 348 12.16 -15.52 7.98
CA ALA A 348 12.94 -14.33 8.27
C ALA A 348 12.13 -13.31 9.08
N ALA A 349 10.85 -13.13 8.73
CA ALA A 349 9.94 -12.29 9.52
C ALA A 349 9.71 -12.86 10.93
N VAL A 350 9.64 -14.20 11.08
CA VAL A 350 9.60 -14.84 12.41
C VAL A 350 10.85 -14.54 13.23
N LYS A 351 12.02 -14.62 12.60
CA LYS A 351 13.28 -14.28 13.27
C LYS A 351 13.29 -12.82 13.72
N ASP A 352 12.91 -11.89 12.84
CA ASP A 352 12.85 -10.46 13.17
C ASP A 352 11.89 -10.20 14.34
N TYR A 353 10.76 -10.91 14.39
CA TYR A 353 9.79 -10.85 15.48
C TYR A 353 10.40 -11.31 16.82
N LEU A 354 11.08 -12.45 16.83
CA LEU A 354 11.69 -13.00 18.06
C LEU A 354 12.86 -12.12 18.53
N ASP A 355 13.69 -11.65 17.60
CA ASP A 355 14.80 -10.74 17.91
C ASP A 355 14.29 -9.42 18.52
N ALA A 356 13.15 -8.90 18.04
CA ALA A 356 12.56 -7.68 18.58
C ALA A 356 12.04 -7.85 20.02
N ILE A 357 11.43 -9.00 20.37
CA ILE A 357 11.03 -9.29 21.74
C ILE A 357 12.25 -9.33 22.68
N GLU A 358 13.32 -10.00 22.25
CA GLU A 358 14.55 -10.07 23.05
C GLU A 358 15.25 -8.72 23.19
N ALA A 359 15.23 -7.88 22.13
CA ALA A 359 15.72 -6.51 22.20
C ALA A 359 14.90 -5.68 23.19
N ALA A 360 13.58 -5.76 23.12
CA ALA A 360 12.70 -5.04 24.05
C ALA A 360 12.95 -5.43 25.53
N LYS A 361 13.16 -6.72 25.81
CA LYS A 361 13.52 -7.19 27.16
C LYS A 361 14.86 -6.59 27.62
N LYS A 362 15.87 -6.58 26.76
CA LYS A 362 17.22 -6.04 27.06
C LYS A 362 17.19 -4.54 27.32
N GLU A 363 16.33 -3.82 26.62
CA GLU A 363 16.15 -2.37 26.78
C GLU A 363 15.27 -2.00 27.97
N GLY A 364 14.74 -2.98 28.73
CA GLY A 364 13.94 -2.75 29.94
C GLY A 364 12.44 -2.88 29.75
N GLY A 365 11.97 -3.29 28.58
CA GLY A 365 10.56 -3.59 28.31
C GLY A 365 10.05 -4.76 29.16
N LYS A 366 8.81 -4.64 29.64
CA LYS A 366 8.16 -5.65 30.47
C LYS A 366 7.07 -6.39 29.67
N ILE A 367 7.20 -7.71 29.55
CA ILE A 367 6.20 -8.52 28.85
C ILE A 367 4.89 -8.54 29.65
N ILE A 368 3.82 -8.11 29.00
CA ILE A 368 2.43 -8.11 29.52
C ILE A 368 1.67 -9.32 29.02
N VAL A 369 1.83 -9.65 27.73
CA VAL A 369 1.30 -10.87 27.08
C VAL A 369 2.46 -11.52 26.36
N GLU A 370 2.74 -12.79 26.68
CA GLU A 370 3.86 -13.54 26.14
C GLU A 370 3.66 -13.83 24.65
N GLY A 371 4.67 -13.49 23.87
CA GLY A 371 4.77 -13.85 22.44
C GLY A 371 5.51 -15.17 22.23
N GLY A 372 5.90 -15.43 20.99
CA GLY A 372 6.74 -16.57 20.65
C GLY A 372 6.24 -17.34 19.45
N LEU A 373 7.04 -18.31 19.00
CA LEU A 373 6.69 -19.23 17.91
C LEU A 373 5.54 -20.14 18.35
N VAL A 374 4.62 -20.45 17.43
CA VAL A 374 3.61 -21.49 17.61
C VAL A 374 4.12 -22.76 16.92
N GLU A 375 4.14 -23.86 17.65
CA GLU A 375 4.60 -25.16 17.18
C GLU A 375 3.52 -26.23 17.37
N GLY A 376 3.60 -27.33 16.61
CA GLY A 376 2.69 -28.45 16.67
C GLY A 376 2.00 -28.74 15.34
N GLU A 377 0.98 -29.61 15.38
CA GLU A 377 0.18 -29.99 14.23
C GLU A 377 -0.56 -28.77 13.65
N GLY A 378 -0.43 -28.55 12.33
CA GLY A 378 -1.01 -27.40 11.61
C GLY A 378 -0.10 -26.16 11.57
N TYR A 379 1.10 -26.22 12.19
CA TYR A 379 2.05 -25.11 12.21
C TYR A 379 3.43 -25.46 11.61
N GLU A 380 3.46 -26.50 10.77
CA GLU A 380 4.70 -27.08 10.21
C GLU A 380 5.46 -26.10 9.30
N SER A 381 4.81 -25.07 8.78
CA SER A 381 5.48 -24.00 8.04
C SER A 381 6.52 -23.26 8.89
N GLY A 382 6.33 -23.23 10.22
CA GLY A 382 7.18 -22.49 11.17
C GLY A 382 7.05 -20.96 11.03
N CYS A 383 5.90 -20.47 10.52
CA CYS A 383 5.63 -19.06 10.27
C CYS A 383 4.59 -18.45 11.22
N TYR A 384 4.02 -19.24 12.13
CA TYR A 384 3.00 -18.75 13.06
C TYR A 384 3.62 -18.26 14.37
N VAL A 385 3.17 -17.08 14.82
CA VAL A 385 3.62 -16.48 16.07
C VAL A 385 2.44 -16.03 16.94
N ARG A 386 2.63 -16.04 18.27
CA ARG A 386 1.65 -15.47 19.20
C ARG A 386 1.79 -13.97 19.24
N PRO A 387 0.71 -13.18 19.07
CA PRO A 387 0.76 -11.74 19.31
C PRO A 387 1.24 -11.40 20.73
N CYS A 388 2.08 -10.37 20.83
CA CYS A 388 2.78 -9.97 22.06
C CYS A 388 2.37 -8.57 22.48
N ILE A 389 2.25 -8.33 23.81
CA ILE A 389 2.10 -6.98 24.39
C ILE A 389 3.28 -6.73 25.32
N ILE A 390 3.95 -5.60 25.14
CA ILE A 390 5.12 -5.20 25.92
C ILE A 390 4.89 -3.79 26.49
N GLU A 391 4.98 -3.63 27.82
CA GLU A 391 5.06 -2.31 28.44
C GLU A 391 6.48 -1.76 28.23
N ALA A 392 6.59 -0.58 27.61
CA ALA A 392 7.87 -0.02 27.21
C ALA A 392 7.81 1.50 27.15
N GLU A 393 8.96 2.15 27.29
CA GLU A 393 9.08 3.60 27.15
C GLU A 393 9.25 3.99 25.67
N ASN A 394 8.67 5.12 25.28
CA ASN A 394 8.66 5.56 23.87
C ASN A 394 10.07 5.78 23.28
N HIS A 395 11.06 6.11 24.13
CA HIS A 395 12.43 6.42 23.71
C HIS A 395 13.32 5.20 23.44
N LEU A 396 12.88 3.99 23.77
CA LEU A 396 13.65 2.77 23.54
C LEU A 396 13.90 2.56 22.05
N GLU A 397 15.10 2.15 21.67
CA GLU A 397 15.51 2.00 20.27
C GLU A 397 14.60 1.02 19.51
N ILE A 398 14.25 -0.09 20.16
CA ILE A 398 13.35 -1.08 19.59
C ILE A 398 11.92 -0.53 19.37
N VAL A 399 11.44 0.36 20.24
CA VAL A 399 10.14 1.02 20.09
C VAL A 399 10.16 2.04 18.96
N GLN A 400 11.29 2.69 18.71
CA GLN A 400 11.50 3.63 17.60
C GLN A 400 11.64 2.93 16.24
N THR A 401 11.97 1.63 16.25
CA THR A 401 12.19 0.81 15.05
C THR A 401 10.92 0.04 14.70
N GLU A 402 10.51 0.09 13.43
CA GLU A 402 9.38 -0.72 12.98
C GLU A 402 9.72 -2.21 12.97
N THR A 403 9.00 -3.00 13.77
CA THR A 403 8.98 -4.47 13.67
C THR A 403 7.71 -4.91 12.94
N PHE A 404 7.84 -5.48 11.76
CA PHE A 404 6.70 -5.83 10.89
C PHE A 404 6.05 -7.16 11.30
N ALA A 405 5.57 -7.21 12.55
CA ALA A 405 5.05 -8.39 13.22
C ALA A 405 4.08 -7.98 14.35
N PRO A 406 3.30 -8.89 14.95
CA PRO A 406 2.25 -8.56 15.91
C PRO A 406 2.80 -8.28 17.33
N ILE A 407 3.55 -7.19 17.48
CA ILE A 407 4.03 -6.65 18.76
C ILE A 407 3.32 -5.32 19.01
N LEU A 408 2.65 -5.19 20.15
CA LEU A 408 2.04 -3.96 20.63
C LEU A 408 2.80 -3.44 21.84
N TYR A 409 3.41 -2.27 21.73
CA TYR A 409 4.01 -1.56 22.85
C TYR A 409 2.95 -0.72 23.55
N VAL A 410 2.88 -0.80 24.88
CA VAL A 410 1.94 -0.02 25.69
C VAL A 410 2.70 0.89 26.64
N MET A 411 2.24 2.14 26.79
CA MET A 411 2.89 3.17 27.59
C MET A 411 1.88 4.10 28.23
N LYS A 412 2.26 4.76 29.33
CA LYS A 412 1.40 5.68 30.08
C LYS A 412 1.69 7.13 29.70
N TYR A 413 0.68 7.98 29.84
CA TYR A 413 0.83 9.43 29.79
C TYR A 413 -0.11 10.09 30.80
N SER A 414 0.15 11.37 31.14
CA SER A 414 -0.63 12.14 32.10
C SER A 414 -1.32 13.36 31.50
N THR A 415 -0.77 13.97 30.42
CA THR A 415 -1.38 15.12 29.74
C THR A 415 -1.48 14.89 28.24
N ILE A 416 -2.48 15.49 27.61
CA ILE A 416 -2.71 15.29 26.16
C ILE A 416 -1.53 15.79 25.32
N GLU A 417 -0.84 16.83 25.76
CA GLU A 417 0.37 17.36 25.12
C GLU A 417 1.52 16.34 25.16
N GLU A 418 1.69 15.65 26.29
CA GLU A 418 2.64 14.54 26.43
C GLU A 418 2.28 13.40 25.46
N ALA A 419 1.02 12.99 25.39
CA ALA A 419 0.58 11.94 24.49
C ALA A 419 0.86 12.28 23.02
N ILE A 420 0.58 13.52 22.59
CA ILE A 420 0.86 14.01 21.26
C ILE A 420 2.38 14.03 21.00
N ALA A 421 3.17 14.49 21.95
CA ALA A 421 4.63 14.48 21.84
C ALA A 421 5.19 13.04 21.71
N MET A 422 4.67 12.07 22.46
CA MET A 422 5.04 10.67 22.35
C MET A 422 4.61 10.09 20.98
N GLN A 423 3.40 10.41 20.52
CA GLN A 423 2.89 10.00 19.21
C GLN A 423 3.83 10.50 18.10
N ASN A 424 4.17 11.78 18.09
CA ASN A 424 5.00 12.42 17.08
C ASN A 424 6.49 12.08 17.22
N GLY A 425 6.93 11.61 18.40
CA GLY A 425 8.31 11.33 18.76
C GLY A 425 8.87 10.04 18.19
N VAL A 426 8.59 9.75 16.90
CA VAL A 426 9.14 8.63 16.14
C VAL A 426 9.54 9.11 14.73
N PRO A 427 10.47 8.40 14.04
CA PRO A 427 10.89 8.80 12.69
C PRO A 427 9.80 8.74 11.63
N GLN A 428 8.80 7.89 11.81
CA GLN A 428 7.72 7.67 10.85
C GLN A 428 6.52 8.59 11.12
N GLY A 429 5.66 8.79 10.10
CA GLY A 429 4.46 9.61 10.21
C GLY A 429 3.36 9.16 9.22
N LEU A 430 3.00 7.87 9.23
CA LEU A 430 1.98 7.35 8.32
C LEU A 430 0.57 7.56 8.88
N SER A 431 0.24 6.85 9.97
CA SER A 431 -1.10 6.84 10.54
C SER A 431 -1.08 6.99 12.06
N SER A 432 -2.12 7.59 12.59
CA SER A 432 -2.32 7.83 14.02
C SER A 432 -3.80 7.83 14.36
N SER A 433 -4.12 7.63 15.63
CA SER A 433 -5.50 7.73 16.11
C SER A 433 -5.56 8.22 17.55
N ILE A 434 -6.67 8.87 17.90
CA ILE A 434 -7.08 9.15 19.26
C ILE A 434 -8.48 8.58 19.52
N PHE A 435 -8.65 7.95 20.67
CA PHE A 435 -9.96 7.58 21.20
C PHE A 435 -10.32 8.53 22.34
N THR A 436 -11.35 9.33 22.13
CA THR A 436 -11.84 10.32 23.09
C THR A 436 -13.28 10.73 22.79
N ASN A 437 -14.03 11.06 23.85
CA ASN A 437 -15.32 11.75 23.75
C ASN A 437 -15.20 13.24 24.12
N ASN A 438 -13.98 13.74 24.37
CA ASN A 438 -13.69 15.13 24.63
C ASN A 438 -13.39 15.87 23.33
N MET A 439 -14.29 16.76 22.93
CA MET A 439 -14.15 17.55 21.70
C MET A 439 -12.86 18.36 21.65
N ARG A 440 -12.36 18.89 22.78
CA ARG A 440 -11.15 19.70 22.82
C ARG A 440 -9.90 18.88 22.54
N GLU A 441 -9.83 17.66 23.06
CA GLU A 441 -8.73 16.72 22.76
C GLU A 441 -8.74 16.32 21.29
N MET A 442 -9.93 16.04 20.75
CA MET A 442 -10.10 15.72 19.34
C MET A 442 -9.61 16.85 18.43
N GLU A 443 -10.09 18.08 18.68
CA GLU A 443 -9.69 19.25 17.88
C GLU A 443 -8.18 19.56 18.02
N LEU A 444 -7.61 19.42 19.23
CA LEU A 444 -6.19 19.57 19.43
C LEU A 444 -5.37 18.53 18.64
N PHE A 445 -5.78 17.26 18.70
CA PHE A 445 -5.12 16.18 17.98
C PHE A 445 -5.15 16.34 16.47
N LEU A 446 -6.25 16.88 15.91
CA LEU A 446 -6.43 17.13 14.47
C LEU A 446 -5.85 18.50 14.03
N SER A 447 -5.44 19.35 14.96
CA SER A 447 -4.89 20.67 14.65
C SER A 447 -3.44 20.60 14.14
N GLN A 448 -2.91 21.74 13.74
CA GLN A 448 -1.52 21.92 13.30
C GLN A 448 -0.48 21.62 14.41
N SER A 449 -0.88 21.61 15.67
CA SER A 449 -0.04 21.22 16.82
C SER A 449 -0.31 19.80 17.32
N GLY A 450 -1.17 19.07 16.63
CA GLY A 450 -1.55 17.70 16.95
C GLY A 450 -0.68 16.66 16.25
N SER A 451 -1.32 15.65 15.66
CA SER A 451 -0.64 14.57 14.96
C SER A 451 0.11 15.07 13.72
N ASP A 452 1.35 14.64 13.54
CA ASP A 452 2.20 14.91 12.39
C ASP A 452 2.14 13.83 11.29
N CYS A 453 1.15 12.92 11.37
CA CYS A 453 0.94 11.86 10.40
C CYS A 453 0.11 12.31 9.19
N GLY A 454 0.28 11.61 8.06
CA GLY A 454 -0.56 11.81 6.89
C GLY A 454 -2.01 11.37 7.10
N ILE A 455 -2.25 10.45 8.03
CA ILE A 455 -3.58 9.97 8.42
C ILE A 455 -3.75 10.17 9.94
N ALA A 456 -4.79 10.92 10.33
CA ALA A 456 -5.13 11.15 11.73
C ALA A 456 -6.62 10.83 11.96
N ASN A 457 -6.89 9.79 12.73
CA ASN A 457 -8.22 9.26 12.94
C ASN A 457 -8.74 9.57 14.35
N VAL A 458 -10.07 9.60 14.52
CA VAL A 458 -10.72 9.77 15.81
C VAL A 458 -11.73 8.65 16.02
N ASN A 459 -11.64 7.94 17.12
CA ASN A 459 -12.53 6.84 17.50
C ASN A 459 -12.62 5.69 16.47
N ILE A 460 -11.57 5.55 15.67
CA ILE A 460 -11.31 4.44 14.77
C ILE A 460 -9.82 4.10 14.84
N GLY A 461 -9.42 2.86 14.53
CA GLY A 461 -8.02 2.42 14.57
C GLY A 461 -7.14 3.08 13.52
N THR A 462 -5.83 2.79 13.58
CA THR A 462 -4.83 3.32 12.63
C THR A 462 -4.93 2.72 11.23
N SER A 463 -5.62 1.58 11.06
CA SER A 463 -5.81 0.85 9.78
C SER A 463 -7.17 1.13 9.12
N GLY A 464 -7.69 2.34 9.23
CA GLY A 464 -9.01 2.75 8.72
C GLY A 464 -8.96 3.62 7.46
N ALA A 465 -8.03 3.37 6.53
CA ALA A 465 -7.97 4.09 5.27
C ALA A 465 -9.10 3.67 4.31
N GLU A 466 -9.69 4.63 3.61
CA GLU A 466 -10.74 4.43 2.61
C GLU A 466 -10.31 5.00 1.25
N ILE A 467 -10.80 4.37 0.16
CA ILE A 467 -10.42 4.69 -1.22
C ILE A 467 -10.67 6.16 -1.59
N GLY A 468 -11.67 6.82 -1.03
CA GLY A 468 -11.96 8.23 -1.33
C GLY A 468 -10.93 9.23 -0.79
N GLY A 469 -10.14 8.84 0.21
CA GLY A 469 -9.07 9.65 0.80
C GLY A 469 -7.73 9.49 0.08
N ALA A 470 -6.89 10.52 0.13
CA ALA A 470 -5.50 10.40 -0.28
C ALA A 470 -4.72 9.62 0.79
N PHE A 471 -4.09 8.52 0.40
CA PHE A 471 -3.29 7.69 1.28
C PHE A 471 -1.82 8.09 1.19
N GLY A 472 -1.16 8.18 2.35
CA GLY A 472 0.28 8.42 2.42
C GLY A 472 0.69 9.06 3.74
N GLY A 473 2.00 9.10 3.96
CA GLY A 473 2.62 9.56 5.20
C GLY A 473 3.61 10.70 5.04
N GLU A 474 4.19 11.07 6.16
CA GLU A 474 5.17 12.12 6.32
C GLU A 474 6.47 11.55 6.93
N LYS A 475 7.50 12.35 7.05
CA LYS A 475 8.81 12.00 7.65
C LYS A 475 9.45 10.78 6.95
N GLU A 476 9.92 9.78 7.73
CA GLU A 476 10.57 8.58 7.16
C GLU A 476 9.59 7.56 6.56
N THR A 477 8.29 7.81 6.64
CA THR A 477 7.31 7.06 5.85
C THR A 477 7.40 7.40 4.36
N GLY A 478 8.05 8.49 4.00
CA GLY A 478 8.27 8.88 2.61
C GLY A 478 7.48 10.13 2.24
N GLY A 479 6.71 10.09 1.16
CA GLY A 479 5.95 11.25 0.71
C GLY A 479 5.27 11.03 -0.63
N GLY A 480 4.44 11.96 -1.00
CA GLY A 480 3.45 11.80 -2.04
C GLY A 480 2.13 11.27 -1.47
N ARG A 481 1.18 11.06 -2.33
CA ARG A 481 -0.10 10.42 -1.98
C ARG A 481 -0.54 9.51 -3.10
N GLU A 482 -1.21 8.43 -2.75
CA GLU A 482 -1.84 7.51 -3.69
C GLU A 482 -3.32 7.29 -3.35
N SER A 483 -4.02 6.48 -4.11
CA SER A 483 -5.45 6.20 -3.97
C SER A 483 -6.34 7.39 -4.34
N GLY A 484 -7.13 7.93 -3.42
CA GLY A 484 -8.22 8.88 -3.69
C GLY A 484 -7.87 10.36 -3.66
N SER A 485 -8.91 11.17 -3.47
CA SER A 485 -8.82 12.63 -3.40
C SER A 485 -8.09 13.25 -4.60
N ASP A 486 -7.05 14.02 -4.37
CA ASP A 486 -6.25 14.68 -5.41
C ASP A 486 -4.92 13.96 -5.74
N ALA A 487 -4.75 12.72 -5.27
CA ALA A 487 -3.56 11.90 -5.56
C ALA A 487 -3.30 11.75 -7.06
N TRP A 488 -4.35 11.79 -7.90
CA TRP A 488 -4.24 11.77 -9.36
C TRP A 488 -3.30 12.85 -9.94
N LYS A 489 -3.09 13.96 -9.22
CA LYS A 489 -2.20 15.05 -9.67
C LYS A 489 -0.73 14.59 -9.75
N ALA A 490 -0.33 13.58 -8.98
CA ALA A 490 1.01 13.00 -9.06
C ALA A 490 1.26 12.27 -10.40
N TYR A 491 0.20 11.81 -11.05
CA TYR A 491 0.23 11.11 -12.35
C TYR A 491 0.05 12.06 -13.53
N MET A 492 0.06 13.38 -13.29
CA MET A 492 -0.17 14.35 -14.36
C MET A 492 0.80 15.52 -14.27
N ARG A 493 1.16 16.04 -15.43
CA ARG A 493 1.96 17.26 -15.57
C ARG A 493 1.04 18.47 -15.58
N ARG A 494 1.14 19.32 -14.58
CA ARG A 494 0.43 20.60 -14.55
C ARG A 494 1.10 21.58 -15.51
N GLN A 495 0.32 22.22 -16.37
CA GLN A 495 0.76 23.21 -17.33
C GLN A 495 -0.04 24.51 -17.15
N THR A 496 0.66 25.62 -16.94
CA THR A 496 0.07 26.96 -16.92
C THR A 496 0.05 27.51 -18.34
N ASN A 497 -1.11 27.99 -18.78
CA ASN A 497 -1.32 28.54 -20.11
C ASN A 497 -1.79 29.98 -20.01
N THR A 498 -1.22 30.86 -20.85
CA THR A 498 -1.67 32.25 -21.05
C THR A 498 -1.99 32.46 -22.51
N ILE A 499 -3.21 32.86 -22.80
CA ILE A 499 -3.66 33.16 -24.17
C ILE A 499 -3.88 34.65 -24.30
N ASN A 500 -3.19 35.27 -25.24
CA ASN A 500 -3.48 36.60 -25.69
C ASN A 500 -4.49 36.54 -26.84
N TYR A 501 -5.70 37.08 -26.63
CA TYR A 501 -6.74 37.18 -27.68
C TYR A 501 -6.92 38.63 -28.20
N GLY A 502 -5.98 39.53 -27.84
CA GLY A 502 -5.87 40.86 -28.36
C GLY A 502 -4.91 40.93 -29.56
N THR A 503 -4.77 42.13 -30.10
CA THR A 503 -3.87 42.42 -31.24
C THR A 503 -2.56 43.08 -30.79
N GLN A 504 -2.41 43.39 -29.51
CA GLN A 504 -1.23 44.00 -28.93
C GLN A 504 -0.56 43.02 -27.95
N LEU A 505 0.77 43.04 -27.90
CA LEU A 505 1.56 42.31 -26.94
C LEU A 505 2.13 43.27 -25.90
N PRO A 506 1.44 43.50 -24.77
CA PRO A 506 1.98 44.35 -23.71
C PRO A 506 3.20 43.68 -23.11
N MET A 507 4.34 44.37 -23.16
CA MET A 507 5.58 43.86 -22.58
C MET A 507 5.53 43.99 -21.07
N ALA A 508 6.05 42.97 -20.37
CA ALA A 508 6.22 43.01 -18.93
C ALA A 508 7.24 44.10 -18.53
N GLN A 509 7.05 44.67 -17.34
CA GLN A 509 7.99 45.64 -16.74
C GLN A 509 8.22 46.91 -17.54
N GLY A 510 7.30 47.29 -18.45
CA GLY A 510 7.38 48.55 -19.19
C GLY A 510 8.51 48.64 -20.21
N ILE A 511 9.13 47.53 -20.57
CA ILE A 511 10.15 47.48 -21.62
C ILE A 511 9.48 47.84 -22.96
N LYS A 512 10.06 48.79 -23.69
CA LYS A 512 9.64 49.18 -25.04
C LYS A 512 10.72 48.80 -26.03
N PHE A 513 10.30 48.22 -27.14
CA PHE A 513 11.16 48.04 -28.30
C PHE A 513 10.67 48.99 -29.41
N ASP A 514 11.56 49.73 -29.99
CA ASP A 514 11.31 50.52 -31.21
C ASP A 514 11.46 49.55 -32.40
N LEU A 515 10.38 48.83 -32.71
CA LEU A 515 10.29 47.91 -33.84
C LEU A 515 9.50 48.57 -34.97
#